data_840751b23b6a06ac329ef46fb550f9ac
#
_entry.id   840751b23b6a06ac329ef46fb550f9ac
#
_cell.length_a   1.000
_cell.length_b   1.000
_cell.length_c   1.000
_cell.angle_alpha   90.00
_cell.angle_beta   90.00
_cell.angle_gamma   90.00
#
_symmetry.space_group_name_H-M   'P 1'
#
loop_
_entity.id
_entity.type
_entity.pdbx_description
1 polymer ?
#
loop_
_entity_poly.entity_id
_entity_poly.type
_entity_poly.pdbx_seq_one_letter_code
_entity_poly.pdbx_strand_id
1 'polypeptide(L)'
;IMATTKREKLFTEFPPVSTEQWEEVIKADLKGADYERKLVWKTPEGFNVRPYYRAENLAGLKFLGSEAGVFPYVRGTRAHNRWKIHQTVIVNCPKEANAVALKILNAGVDSIEFQIVPETFSAEDLNTLLKDIHIPAVEITFSGSKTAHVAELVIAKIEKEQLPAEEVHINFCIDPLVKKLTSKGSFCSENGAKCFEKIADLVRKTKTYKGIRVITVSGEIFSNAGSTIVEALAFSLAAGHDYLVRLMDMGFTIEEAAKKIRFSQAITSNYFMEIAKLRAGRMLWANIVKAYNPAKNCPCKMFTHAVTSTWNQTAYDPYVNMLRGTTEAMSASIAGVHSLEVTPFNKAYEDPNEFSMRIARNVELLLKHESHFDQVVDPAGGSYYIENLTDSIANEAWKLFREIEEKGGYTAAYESGFIVERVKASAAAKDKNIATRREILLGANQYPNFTEVAGKELTEAAVTRPVSEGNTLAPYRGSMAFEAMRLHVDRSGKAPKAFMLTCGSLAMARARAQFSCNFFACAGIKVIDNTFFKSIEEGVKAALESKAEIVVVCASDDDYAEAAPKVKELLGDKAILVVAGAPACMPELEAQGIKNFINVKSNVLETLKFYLKEMGI
;
A
#
# COMPACT_ATOMS: atom_id res chain seq x y z
N ILE A 1 55.35 27.06 8.33
CA ILE A 1 54.40 27.54 9.34
C ILE A 1 53.17 27.94 8.57
N MET A 2 52.20 27.00 8.45
CA MET A 2 50.91 27.32 7.86
C MET A 2 50.08 28.02 8.97
N ALA A 3 49.76 29.28 8.74
CA ALA A 3 48.82 30.00 9.58
C ALA A 3 47.45 29.34 9.49
N THR A 4 46.94 28.79 10.59
CA THR A 4 45.57 28.37 10.73
C THR A 4 44.70 29.62 10.73
N THR A 5 44.25 30.05 9.55
CA THR A 5 43.19 31.04 9.44
C THR A 5 41.96 30.48 10.14
N LYS A 6 41.61 31.05 11.31
CA LYS A 6 40.33 30.83 11.95
C LYS A 6 39.24 31.12 10.88
N ARG A 7 38.52 30.10 10.42
CA ARG A 7 37.37 30.32 9.57
C ARG A 7 36.37 31.13 10.37
N GLU A 8 36.11 32.36 9.95
CA GLU A 8 34.98 33.13 10.48
C GLU A 8 33.67 32.35 10.26
N LYS A 9 32.90 32.23 11.31
CA LYS A 9 31.54 31.64 11.18
C LYS A 9 30.67 32.65 10.40
N LEU A 10 30.14 32.21 9.29
CA LEU A 10 29.12 32.97 8.54
C LEU A 10 27.85 33.08 9.36
N PHE A 11 27.12 34.17 9.16
CA PHE A 11 25.79 34.40 9.76
C PHE A 11 25.80 34.52 11.31
N THR A 12 26.87 35.04 11.89
CA THR A 12 26.92 35.26 13.37
C THR A 12 25.92 36.28 13.86
N GLU A 13 25.39 37.14 13.01
CA GLU A 13 24.30 38.09 13.26
C GLU A 13 22.92 37.41 13.37
N PHE A 14 22.80 36.15 12.99
CA PHE A 14 21.58 35.35 13.12
C PHE A 14 21.81 34.26 14.18
N PRO A 15 21.49 34.49 15.45
CA PRO A 15 21.67 33.48 16.48
C PRO A 15 20.77 32.28 16.25
N PRO A 16 21.21 31.06 16.62
CA PRO A 16 20.36 29.87 16.52
C PRO A 16 19.09 30.05 17.33
N VAL A 17 17.93 29.78 16.72
CA VAL A 17 16.65 29.75 17.39
C VAL A 17 16.42 28.37 17.99
N SER A 18 16.05 28.26 19.27
CA SER A 18 15.73 26.99 19.91
C SER A 18 14.37 26.45 19.44
N THR A 19 14.12 25.17 19.66
CA THR A 19 12.83 24.55 19.34
C THR A 19 11.70 25.17 20.16
N GLU A 20 11.96 25.47 21.43
CA GLU A 20 11.00 26.12 22.32
C GLU A 20 10.59 27.50 21.80
N GLN A 21 11.56 28.33 21.42
CA GLN A 21 11.29 29.65 20.85
C GLN A 21 10.48 29.55 19.55
N TRP A 22 10.79 28.59 18.70
CA TRP A 22 10.04 28.35 17.46
C TRP A 22 8.60 27.90 17.75
N GLU A 23 8.43 26.95 18.69
CA GLU A 23 7.11 26.45 19.06
C GLU A 23 6.24 27.52 19.75
N GLU A 24 6.85 28.49 20.49
CA GLU A 24 6.12 29.64 21.03
C GLU A 24 5.49 30.51 19.93
N VAL A 25 6.26 30.76 18.85
CA VAL A 25 5.73 31.50 17.69
C VAL A 25 4.60 30.70 17.00
N ILE A 26 4.79 29.41 16.80
CA ILE A 26 3.76 28.54 16.22
C ILE A 26 2.48 28.57 17.06
N LYS A 27 2.58 28.48 18.39
CA LYS A 27 1.43 28.54 19.31
C LYS A 27 0.72 29.91 19.24
N ALA A 28 1.47 31.00 19.11
CA ALA A 28 0.90 32.33 18.90
C ALA A 28 0.13 32.41 17.58
N ASP A 29 0.70 31.89 16.48
CA ASP A 29 0.06 31.83 15.14
C ASP A 29 -1.18 30.94 15.11
N LEU A 30 -1.24 29.92 15.93
CA LEU A 30 -2.41 29.04 16.09
C LEU A 30 -3.60 29.72 16.79
N LYS A 31 -3.43 30.94 17.35
CA LYS A 31 -4.50 31.77 17.99
C LYS A 31 -5.33 31.00 19.03
N GLY A 32 -4.65 30.24 19.87
CA GLY A 32 -5.28 29.45 20.95
C GLY A 32 -5.72 28.04 20.54
N ALA A 33 -5.52 27.63 19.28
CA ALA A 33 -5.75 26.25 18.91
C ALA A 33 -4.61 25.33 19.43
N ASP A 34 -4.98 24.14 19.90
CA ASP A 34 -4.04 23.16 20.45
C ASP A 34 -3.07 22.65 19.39
N TYR A 35 -1.77 22.71 19.68
CA TYR A 35 -0.69 22.32 18.79
C TYR A 35 -0.75 20.83 18.42
N GLU A 36 -0.91 19.95 19.40
CA GLU A 36 -0.93 18.50 19.21
C GLU A 36 -2.14 18.07 18.37
N ARG A 37 -3.26 18.74 18.53
CA ARG A 37 -4.48 18.46 17.77
C ARG A 37 -4.41 18.95 16.32
N LYS A 38 -3.73 20.08 16.08
CA LYS A 38 -3.74 20.75 14.78
C LYS A 38 -2.61 20.32 13.86
N LEU A 39 -1.42 20.09 14.41
CA LEU A 39 -0.19 19.92 13.64
C LEU A 39 0.42 18.52 13.75
N VAL A 40 0.16 17.78 14.82
CA VAL A 40 0.73 16.46 15.02
C VAL A 40 -0.17 15.41 14.37
N TRP A 41 0.40 14.66 13.42
CA TRP A 41 -0.31 13.59 12.75
C TRP A 41 -0.33 12.34 13.61
N LYS A 42 -1.53 11.93 14.02
CA LYS A 42 -1.78 10.67 14.73
C LYS A 42 -1.87 9.55 13.71
N THR A 43 -0.80 8.78 13.58
CA THR A 43 -0.74 7.69 12.60
C THR A 43 -1.45 6.43 13.12
N PRO A 44 -1.87 5.52 12.23
CA PRO A 44 -2.35 4.20 12.63
C PRO A 44 -1.23 3.26 13.07
N GLU A 45 0.04 3.69 12.96
CA GLU A 45 1.24 2.88 13.16
C GLU A 45 1.66 2.74 14.64
N GLY A 46 0.93 3.36 15.57
CA GLY A 46 1.22 3.32 17.01
C GLY A 46 2.10 4.47 17.52
N PHE A 47 2.51 5.39 16.67
CA PHE A 47 3.28 6.59 17.01
C PHE A 47 2.75 7.84 16.30
N ASN A 48 3.13 9.00 16.81
CA ASN A 48 2.75 10.28 16.23
C ASN A 48 3.90 10.86 15.40
N VAL A 49 3.55 11.58 14.33
CA VAL A 49 4.50 12.27 13.46
C VAL A 49 4.38 13.77 13.67
N ARG A 50 5.48 14.44 14.01
CA ARG A 50 5.55 15.89 14.19
C ARG A 50 5.58 16.61 12.83
N PRO A 51 5.15 17.88 12.76
CA PRO A 51 5.15 18.64 11.50
C PRO A 51 6.56 18.95 10.99
N TYR A 52 7.58 18.91 11.84
CA TYR A 52 8.99 19.11 11.49
C TYR A 52 9.92 18.36 12.45
N TYR A 53 11.15 18.12 11.98
CA TYR A 53 12.23 17.49 12.74
C TYR A 53 13.51 18.31 12.58
N ARG A 54 14.34 18.34 13.64
CA ARG A 54 15.59 19.09 13.71
C ARG A 54 16.77 18.17 14.07
N ALA A 55 18.00 18.71 14.04
CA ALA A 55 19.20 17.95 14.36
C ALA A 55 19.17 17.29 15.74
N GLU A 56 18.56 17.93 16.74
CA GLU A 56 18.40 17.39 18.08
C GLU A 56 17.57 16.12 18.14
N ASN A 57 16.61 15.93 17.20
CA ASN A 57 15.80 14.72 17.12
C ASN A 57 16.62 13.49 16.64
N LEU A 58 17.84 13.69 16.16
CA LEU A 58 18.76 12.61 15.86
C LEU A 58 19.55 12.15 17.10
N ALA A 59 19.54 12.93 18.18
CA ALA A 59 20.26 12.57 19.40
C ALA A 59 19.70 11.24 19.97
N GLY A 60 20.59 10.28 20.19
CA GLY A 60 20.21 8.95 20.70
C GLY A 60 19.93 7.88 19.65
N LEU A 61 19.82 8.23 18.38
CA LEU A 61 19.68 7.24 17.30
C LEU A 61 21.04 6.53 17.06
N LYS A 62 21.11 5.24 17.43
CA LYS A 62 22.38 4.49 17.47
C LYS A 62 22.92 4.07 16.10
N PHE A 63 22.10 4.11 15.06
CA PHE A 63 22.44 3.60 13.73
C PHE A 63 22.92 4.68 12.72
N LEU A 64 22.96 5.94 13.11
CA LEU A 64 23.29 7.07 12.20
C LEU A 64 24.69 6.96 11.57
N GLY A 65 25.67 6.41 12.28
CA GLY A 65 27.02 6.19 11.78
C GLY A 65 27.19 4.94 10.91
N SER A 66 26.12 4.20 10.60
CA SER A 66 26.18 2.98 9.80
C SER A 66 26.47 3.31 8.33
N GLU A 67 27.28 2.47 7.68
CA GLU A 67 27.57 2.58 6.25
C GLU A 67 26.71 1.61 5.43
N ALA A 68 26.54 1.91 4.14
CA ALA A 68 25.84 1.03 3.22
C ALA A 68 26.62 -0.30 3.03
N GLY A 69 25.91 -1.41 3.06
CA GLY A 69 26.52 -2.75 2.96
C GLY A 69 27.12 -3.30 4.25
N VAL A 70 27.12 -2.52 5.34
CA VAL A 70 27.66 -2.87 6.67
C VAL A 70 26.54 -3.10 7.67
N PHE A 71 26.75 -4.04 8.60
CA PHE A 71 25.82 -4.31 9.71
C PHE A 71 25.52 -3.02 10.51
N PRO A 72 24.28 -2.73 10.89
CA PRO A 72 23.06 -3.53 10.80
C PRO A 72 22.25 -3.35 9.49
N TYR A 73 22.86 -2.91 8.41
CA TYR A 73 22.27 -2.79 7.07
C TYR A 73 21.11 -1.79 6.93
N VAL A 74 20.95 -0.87 7.85
CA VAL A 74 19.91 0.15 7.80
C VAL A 74 19.96 0.94 6.48
N ARG A 75 21.17 1.25 6.00
CA ARG A 75 21.41 2.00 4.76
C ARG A 75 21.49 1.14 3.50
N GLY A 76 21.22 -0.15 3.60
CA GLY A 76 21.26 -1.09 2.47
C GLY A 76 22.17 -2.27 2.73
N THR A 77 21.86 -3.39 2.09
CA THR A 77 22.64 -4.63 2.20
C THR A 77 23.83 -4.70 1.24
N ARG A 78 23.96 -3.70 0.35
CA ARG A 78 24.97 -3.58 -0.71
C ARG A 78 25.54 -2.17 -0.75
N ALA A 79 26.72 -2.01 -1.35
CA ALA A 79 27.34 -0.71 -1.57
C ALA A 79 26.88 0.00 -2.86
N HIS A 80 25.85 -0.54 -3.52
CA HIS A 80 25.22 0.03 -4.72
C HIS A 80 23.70 -0.12 -4.66
N ASN A 81 22.97 0.72 -5.35
CA ASN A 81 21.49 0.73 -5.36
C ASN A 81 20.88 0.13 -6.64
N ARG A 82 21.57 -0.78 -7.32
CA ARG A 82 21.05 -1.43 -8.53
C ARG A 82 20.06 -2.53 -8.14
N TRP A 83 18.75 -2.24 -8.28
CA TRP A 83 17.70 -3.24 -8.14
C TRP A 83 17.47 -3.98 -9.46
N LYS A 84 16.88 -5.17 -9.37
CA LYS A 84 16.42 -5.95 -10.52
C LYS A 84 15.01 -5.52 -10.90
N ILE A 85 14.81 -5.24 -12.20
CA ILE A 85 13.49 -4.94 -12.76
C ILE A 85 12.75 -6.27 -12.92
N HIS A 86 11.68 -6.43 -12.13
CA HIS A 86 10.97 -7.69 -12.03
C HIS A 86 9.64 -7.65 -12.78
N GLN A 87 9.31 -8.76 -13.44
CA GLN A 87 8.00 -8.93 -14.07
C GLN A 87 7.52 -10.36 -13.97
N THR A 88 6.25 -10.52 -13.56
CA THR A 88 5.59 -11.83 -13.46
C THR A 88 5.01 -12.25 -14.81
N VAL A 89 5.23 -13.53 -15.19
CA VAL A 89 4.65 -14.21 -16.34
C VAL A 89 3.79 -15.36 -15.85
N ILE A 90 2.50 -15.32 -16.17
CA ILE A 90 1.56 -16.42 -15.85
C ILE A 90 1.78 -17.56 -16.84
N VAL A 91 2.11 -18.74 -16.33
CA VAL A 91 2.40 -19.94 -17.14
C VAL A 91 1.16 -20.83 -17.19
N ASN A 92 0.29 -20.59 -18.17
CA ASN A 92 -0.78 -21.51 -18.55
C ASN A 92 -0.26 -22.54 -19.57
N CYS A 93 0.58 -22.09 -20.50
CA CYS A 93 1.27 -22.91 -21.51
C CYS A 93 2.76 -22.54 -21.49
N PRO A 94 3.69 -23.51 -21.28
CA PRO A 94 5.12 -23.25 -21.21
C PRO A 94 5.70 -22.56 -22.46
N LYS A 95 5.23 -22.95 -23.66
CA LYS A 95 5.71 -22.38 -24.93
C LYS A 95 5.32 -20.91 -25.10
N GLU A 96 4.07 -20.56 -24.75
CA GLU A 96 3.59 -19.17 -24.82
C GLU A 96 4.27 -18.30 -23.77
N ALA A 97 4.40 -18.82 -22.55
CA ALA A 97 5.09 -18.12 -21.44
C ALA A 97 6.58 -17.89 -21.78
N ASN A 98 7.26 -18.84 -22.42
CA ASN A 98 8.63 -18.67 -22.92
C ASN A 98 8.72 -17.52 -23.93
N ALA A 99 7.81 -17.47 -24.91
CA ALA A 99 7.80 -16.39 -25.90
C ALA A 99 7.62 -15.00 -25.24
N VAL A 100 6.72 -14.90 -24.25
CA VAL A 100 6.53 -13.67 -23.45
C VAL A 100 7.80 -13.36 -22.67
N ALA A 101 8.41 -14.34 -22.01
CA ALA A 101 9.63 -14.19 -21.23
C ALA A 101 10.79 -13.63 -22.06
N LEU A 102 11.06 -14.22 -23.23
CA LEU A 102 12.11 -13.75 -24.15
C LEU A 102 11.84 -12.31 -24.62
N LYS A 103 10.58 -11.97 -24.89
CA LYS A 103 10.20 -10.61 -25.29
C LYS A 103 10.47 -9.58 -24.19
N ILE A 104 10.11 -9.89 -22.93
CA ILE A 104 10.28 -8.93 -21.83
C ILE A 104 11.75 -8.83 -21.38
N LEU A 105 12.52 -9.90 -21.42
CA LEU A 105 13.97 -9.87 -21.19
C LEU A 105 14.68 -8.95 -22.19
N ASN A 106 14.33 -9.07 -23.49
CA ASN A 106 14.84 -8.14 -24.51
C ASN A 106 14.35 -6.71 -24.34
N ALA A 107 13.31 -6.48 -23.55
CA ALA A 107 12.76 -5.16 -23.24
C ALA A 107 13.21 -4.60 -21.88
N GLY A 108 14.31 -5.12 -21.30
CA GLY A 108 15.00 -4.56 -20.13
C GLY A 108 14.61 -5.16 -18.78
N VAL A 109 13.81 -6.23 -18.73
CA VAL A 109 13.58 -7.03 -17.51
C VAL A 109 14.86 -7.84 -17.24
N ASP A 110 15.31 -7.88 -16.00
CA ASP A 110 16.48 -8.63 -15.55
C ASP A 110 16.15 -9.57 -14.35
N SER A 111 14.87 -9.63 -13.97
CA SER A 111 14.31 -10.58 -13.01
C SER A 111 12.92 -11.01 -13.48
N ILE A 112 12.68 -12.32 -13.60
CA ILE A 112 11.42 -12.88 -14.11
C ILE A 112 10.79 -13.79 -13.05
N GLU A 113 9.47 -13.67 -12.84
CA GLU A 113 8.71 -14.69 -12.10
C GLU A 113 7.86 -15.52 -13.06
N PHE A 114 8.00 -16.83 -12.99
CA PHE A 114 7.10 -17.78 -13.63
C PHE A 114 6.07 -18.28 -12.61
N GLN A 115 4.84 -17.78 -12.72
CA GLN A 115 3.71 -18.25 -11.91
C GLN A 115 3.09 -19.48 -12.58
N ILE A 116 3.41 -20.66 -12.09
CA ILE A 116 2.97 -21.95 -12.66
C ILE A 116 1.51 -22.19 -12.25
N VAL A 117 0.63 -22.27 -13.24
CA VAL A 117 -0.82 -22.50 -13.07
C VAL A 117 -1.19 -23.98 -13.24
N PRO A 118 -0.64 -24.75 -14.23
CA PRO A 118 -1.04 -26.12 -14.47
C PRO A 118 -0.88 -27.04 -13.26
N GLU A 119 -1.81 -27.94 -13.08
CA GLU A 119 -1.79 -28.98 -12.03
C GLU A 119 -0.61 -29.95 -12.20
N THR A 120 -0.23 -30.22 -13.44
CA THR A 120 0.92 -31.06 -13.78
C THR A 120 1.96 -30.22 -14.51
N PHE A 121 3.21 -30.35 -14.11
CA PHE A 121 4.34 -29.66 -14.73
C PHE A 121 5.55 -30.59 -14.76
N SER A 122 6.05 -30.88 -15.94
CA SER A 122 7.12 -31.87 -16.16
C SER A 122 8.48 -31.23 -16.42
N ALA A 123 9.52 -32.05 -16.47
CA ALA A 123 10.87 -31.62 -16.88
C ALA A 123 10.91 -31.13 -18.34
N GLU A 124 10.05 -31.66 -19.21
CA GLU A 124 9.94 -31.22 -20.61
C GLU A 124 9.27 -29.84 -20.69
N ASP A 125 8.23 -29.61 -19.86
CA ASP A 125 7.60 -28.28 -19.70
C ASP A 125 8.60 -27.24 -19.21
N LEU A 126 9.43 -27.60 -18.22
CA LEU A 126 10.51 -26.72 -17.73
C LEU A 126 11.54 -26.42 -18.82
N ASN A 127 11.96 -27.43 -19.60
CA ASN A 127 12.89 -27.20 -20.69
C ASN A 127 12.30 -26.31 -21.79
N THR A 128 11.01 -26.47 -22.08
CA THR A 128 10.28 -25.61 -23.02
C THR A 128 10.17 -24.18 -22.48
N LEU A 129 9.82 -24.02 -21.20
CA LEU A 129 9.67 -22.73 -20.55
C LEU A 129 10.99 -21.94 -20.51
N LEU A 130 12.11 -22.61 -20.23
CA LEU A 130 13.43 -21.97 -20.12
C LEU A 130 14.27 -22.03 -21.41
N LYS A 131 13.68 -22.45 -22.53
CA LYS A 131 14.38 -22.49 -23.81
C LYS A 131 14.91 -21.11 -24.20
N ASP A 132 16.17 -21.05 -24.59
CA ASP A 132 16.88 -19.83 -25.02
C ASP A 132 17.00 -18.73 -23.93
N ILE A 133 16.67 -19.04 -22.67
CA ILE A 133 16.91 -18.16 -21.51
C ILE A 133 18.25 -18.53 -20.90
N HIS A 134 19.19 -17.59 -20.89
CA HIS A 134 20.50 -17.78 -20.27
C HIS A 134 20.40 -17.61 -18.74
N ILE A 135 20.20 -18.72 -18.02
CA ILE A 135 19.94 -18.75 -16.57
C ILE A 135 20.94 -17.92 -15.75
N PRO A 136 22.27 -17.96 -16.02
CA PRO A 136 23.23 -17.14 -15.27
C PRO A 136 23.06 -15.62 -15.40
N ALA A 137 22.43 -15.14 -16.48
CA ALA A 137 22.25 -13.72 -16.72
C ALA A 137 20.96 -13.13 -16.11
N VAL A 138 20.02 -13.97 -15.69
CA VAL A 138 18.67 -13.58 -15.26
C VAL A 138 18.39 -14.08 -13.85
N GLU A 139 17.80 -13.23 -13.00
CA GLU A 139 17.19 -13.72 -11.77
C GLU A 139 15.84 -14.35 -12.11
N ILE A 140 15.63 -15.62 -11.72
CA ILE A 140 14.40 -16.35 -12.01
C ILE A 140 13.70 -16.68 -10.70
N THR A 141 12.41 -16.40 -10.64
CA THR A 141 11.53 -16.77 -9.53
C THR A 141 10.47 -17.75 -10.03
N PHE A 142 10.16 -18.77 -9.23
CA PHE A 142 9.06 -19.68 -9.49
C PHE A 142 8.02 -19.59 -8.38
N SER A 143 6.75 -19.48 -8.77
CA SER A 143 5.60 -19.45 -7.86
C SER A 143 4.46 -20.34 -8.34
N GLY A 144 3.40 -20.43 -7.56
CA GLY A 144 2.23 -21.27 -7.84
C GLY A 144 2.10 -22.45 -6.87
N SER A 145 1.05 -23.27 -7.05
CA SER A 145 0.70 -24.36 -6.13
C SER A 145 1.72 -25.50 -6.09
N LYS A 146 2.47 -25.70 -7.16
CA LYS A 146 3.45 -26.80 -7.32
C LYS A 146 4.91 -26.34 -7.20
N THR A 147 5.16 -25.17 -6.61
CA THR A 147 6.51 -24.57 -6.54
C THR A 147 7.57 -25.52 -5.96
N ALA A 148 7.24 -26.34 -4.96
CA ALA A 148 8.21 -27.29 -4.39
C ALA A 148 8.62 -28.39 -5.40
N HIS A 149 7.68 -28.90 -6.22
CA HIS A 149 7.98 -29.84 -7.29
C HIS A 149 8.80 -29.18 -8.41
N VAL A 150 8.40 -27.98 -8.82
CA VAL A 150 9.16 -27.19 -9.82
C VAL A 150 10.59 -26.93 -9.34
N ALA A 151 10.79 -26.66 -8.04
CA ALA A 151 12.12 -26.50 -7.46
C ALA A 151 13.00 -27.75 -7.62
N GLU A 152 12.44 -28.94 -7.42
CA GLU A 152 13.18 -30.20 -7.66
C GLU A 152 13.60 -30.34 -9.12
N LEU A 153 12.70 -30.04 -10.07
CA LEU A 153 13.01 -30.08 -11.52
C LEU A 153 14.09 -29.06 -11.90
N VAL A 154 14.01 -27.83 -11.35
CA VAL A 154 14.98 -26.77 -11.60
C VAL A 154 16.36 -27.15 -11.07
N ILE A 155 16.43 -27.69 -9.85
CA ILE A 155 17.70 -28.14 -9.26
C ILE A 155 18.32 -29.25 -10.11
N ALA A 156 17.54 -30.26 -10.51
CA ALA A 156 18.02 -31.33 -11.36
C ALA A 156 18.54 -30.81 -12.73
N LYS A 157 17.90 -29.78 -13.29
CA LYS A 157 18.33 -29.15 -14.54
C LYS A 157 19.66 -28.42 -14.39
N ILE A 158 19.81 -27.55 -13.39
CA ILE A 158 21.05 -26.78 -13.17
C ILE A 158 22.25 -27.68 -12.83
N GLU A 159 22.02 -28.79 -12.11
CA GLU A 159 23.03 -29.81 -11.83
C GLU A 159 23.43 -30.56 -13.11
N LYS A 160 22.46 -31.00 -13.91
CA LYS A 160 22.70 -31.69 -15.20
C LYS A 160 23.47 -30.79 -16.17
N GLU A 161 23.17 -29.50 -16.21
CA GLU A 161 23.84 -28.54 -17.08
C GLU A 161 25.15 -28.01 -16.49
N GLN A 162 25.50 -28.39 -15.27
CA GLN A 162 26.72 -27.99 -14.55
C GLN A 162 26.89 -26.47 -14.48
N LEU A 163 25.80 -25.74 -14.25
CA LEU A 163 25.86 -24.28 -14.18
C LEU A 163 26.71 -23.80 -13.01
N PRO A 164 27.52 -22.72 -13.16
CA PRO A 164 28.35 -22.18 -12.09
C PRO A 164 27.51 -21.77 -10.90
N ALA A 165 27.80 -22.30 -9.72
CA ALA A 165 26.98 -22.11 -8.52
C ALA A 165 26.86 -20.64 -8.05
N GLU A 166 27.87 -19.81 -8.33
CA GLU A 166 27.91 -18.37 -8.04
C GLU A 166 27.11 -17.50 -9.00
N GLU A 167 26.78 -18.01 -10.20
CA GLU A 167 26.07 -17.27 -11.24
C GLU A 167 24.57 -17.62 -11.27
N VAL A 168 24.14 -18.66 -10.53
CA VAL A 168 22.72 -19.06 -10.47
C VAL A 168 21.98 -18.23 -9.42
N HIS A 169 21.00 -17.44 -9.86
CA HIS A 169 20.14 -16.62 -9.04
C HIS A 169 18.66 -17.04 -9.21
N ILE A 170 18.19 -17.92 -8.32
CA ILE A 170 16.84 -18.47 -8.40
C ILE A 170 16.12 -18.32 -7.05
N ASN A 171 14.85 -17.91 -7.11
CA ASN A 171 13.99 -17.82 -5.93
C ASN A 171 12.78 -18.73 -6.09
N PHE A 172 12.37 -19.37 -4.99
CA PHE A 172 11.15 -20.14 -4.94
C PHE A 172 10.17 -19.49 -3.96
N CYS A 173 8.93 -19.25 -4.39
CA CYS A 173 7.88 -18.68 -3.54
C CYS A 173 7.21 -19.77 -2.70
N ILE A 174 8.00 -20.52 -1.92
CA ILE A 174 7.53 -21.53 -0.99
C ILE A 174 7.31 -20.84 0.36
N ASP A 175 6.05 -20.76 0.81
CA ASP A 175 5.67 -20.10 2.06
C ASP A 175 4.44 -20.76 2.68
N PRO A 176 4.59 -21.91 3.34
CA PRO A 176 3.47 -22.58 4.00
C PRO A 176 2.95 -21.82 5.23
N LEU A 177 3.72 -20.93 5.85
CA LEU A 177 3.28 -20.18 7.03
C LEU A 177 2.33 -19.03 6.68
N VAL A 178 2.74 -18.12 5.80
CA VAL A 178 1.94 -16.91 5.52
C VAL A 178 0.84 -17.20 4.49
N LYS A 179 1.11 -18.02 3.46
CA LYS A 179 0.09 -18.39 2.46
C LYS A 179 -1.11 -19.14 3.05
N LYS A 180 -0.96 -19.77 4.20
CA LYS A 180 -2.06 -20.38 4.96
C LYS A 180 -3.15 -19.37 5.34
N LEU A 181 -2.80 -18.08 5.45
CA LEU A 181 -3.76 -17.01 5.71
C LEU A 181 -4.79 -16.80 4.59
N THR A 182 -4.46 -17.13 3.34
CA THR A 182 -5.34 -16.88 2.17
C THR A 182 -5.98 -18.14 1.61
N SER A 183 -5.51 -19.32 1.99
CA SER A 183 -6.04 -20.58 1.51
C SER A 183 -6.91 -21.26 2.57
N LYS A 184 -8.12 -21.68 2.19
CA LYS A 184 -8.94 -22.56 3.01
C LYS A 184 -8.22 -23.91 3.17
N GLY A 185 -7.21 -23.93 4.03
CA GLY A 185 -6.69 -25.15 4.63
C GLY A 185 -5.82 -26.08 3.82
N SER A 186 -5.33 -25.77 2.61
CA SER A 186 -4.83 -26.86 1.76
C SER A 186 -3.32 -27.04 1.62
N PHE A 187 -2.44 -26.13 2.08
CA PHE A 187 -1.01 -26.34 1.80
C PHE A 187 -0.29 -27.25 2.79
N CYS A 188 -0.82 -27.45 4.00
CA CYS A 188 -0.22 -28.31 5.04
C CYS A 188 -1.26 -28.90 6.04
N SER A 189 -2.53 -29.03 5.67
CA SER A 189 -3.60 -29.40 6.60
C SER A 189 -3.50 -30.83 7.16
N GLU A 190 -2.88 -31.75 6.42
CA GLU A 190 -2.69 -33.14 6.88
C GLU A 190 -1.22 -33.55 7.10
N ASN A 191 -0.25 -32.75 6.65
CA ASN A 191 1.16 -33.13 6.63
C ASN A 191 2.12 -31.94 6.88
N GLY A 192 1.88 -31.10 7.87
CA GLY A 192 2.74 -29.95 8.19
C GLY A 192 4.23 -30.32 8.30
N ALA A 193 4.56 -31.43 8.95
CA ALA A 193 5.92 -31.93 9.05
C ALA A 193 6.52 -32.26 7.68
N LYS A 194 5.79 -32.94 6.78
CA LYS A 194 6.28 -33.30 5.44
C LYS A 194 6.57 -32.09 4.55
N CYS A 195 5.85 -31.00 4.75
CA CYS A 195 6.12 -29.76 3.99
C CYS A 195 7.47 -29.15 4.39
N PHE A 196 7.74 -29.11 5.70
CA PHE A 196 9.03 -28.60 6.19
C PHE A 196 10.20 -29.55 5.87
N GLU A 197 9.98 -30.87 5.86
CA GLU A 197 10.97 -31.84 5.37
C GLU A 197 11.35 -31.58 3.91
N LYS A 198 10.37 -31.33 3.03
CA LYS A 198 10.65 -30.95 1.63
C LYS A 198 11.44 -29.64 1.53
N ILE A 199 11.09 -28.63 2.32
CA ILE A 199 11.85 -27.38 2.37
C ILE A 199 13.30 -27.66 2.80
N ALA A 200 13.49 -28.45 3.86
CA ALA A 200 14.81 -28.85 4.35
C ALA A 200 15.62 -29.58 3.28
N ASP A 201 15.00 -30.49 2.52
CA ASP A 201 15.67 -31.20 1.42
C ASP A 201 16.09 -30.25 0.31
N LEU A 202 15.24 -29.29 -0.07
CA LEU A 202 15.60 -28.28 -1.04
C LEU A 202 16.75 -27.39 -0.54
N VAL A 203 16.75 -27.03 0.74
CA VAL A 203 17.85 -26.27 1.37
C VAL A 203 19.16 -27.07 1.31
N ARG A 204 19.14 -28.40 1.60
CA ARG A 204 20.33 -29.27 1.51
C ARG A 204 20.86 -29.35 0.08
N LYS A 205 19.99 -29.62 -0.90
CA LYS A 205 20.36 -29.70 -2.34
C LYS A 205 20.92 -28.39 -2.88
N THR A 206 20.45 -27.26 -2.38
CA THR A 206 20.89 -25.92 -2.84
C THR A 206 22.02 -25.32 -2.01
N LYS A 207 22.64 -26.04 -1.09
CA LYS A 207 23.65 -25.53 -0.14
C LYS A 207 24.80 -24.81 -0.85
N THR A 208 25.29 -25.34 -1.94
CA THR A 208 26.41 -24.77 -2.74
C THR A 208 26.02 -23.51 -3.51
N TYR A 209 24.74 -23.37 -3.87
CA TYR A 209 24.22 -22.27 -4.65
C TYR A 209 23.85 -21.09 -3.75
N LYS A 210 24.75 -20.11 -3.63
CA LYS A 210 24.54 -18.94 -2.74
C LYS A 210 23.42 -18.01 -3.22
N GLY A 211 23.13 -18.00 -4.53
CA GLY A 211 22.08 -17.20 -5.16
C GLY A 211 20.69 -17.84 -5.14
N ILE A 212 20.57 -19.11 -4.67
CA ILE A 212 19.25 -19.76 -4.59
C ILE A 212 18.61 -19.53 -3.22
N ARG A 213 17.36 -19.05 -3.23
CA ARG A 213 16.50 -18.89 -2.06
C ARG A 213 15.29 -19.79 -2.17
N VAL A 214 15.06 -20.58 -1.13
CA VAL A 214 14.02 -21.62 -1.11
C VAL A 214 12.70 -21.06 -0.56
N ILE A 215 12.79 -20.14 0.40
CA ILE A 215 11.65 -19.59 1.11
C ILE A 215 11.47 -18.13 0.73
N THR A 216 10.24 -17.74 0.38
CA THR A 216 9.85 -16.34 0.22
C THR A 216 8.71 -16.05 1.19
N VAL A 217 8.97 -15.25 2.24
CA VAL A 217 7.95 -14.77 3.17
C VAL A 217 7.06 -13.76 2.45
N SER A 218 5.78 -14.08 2.31
CA SER A 218 4.79 -13.35 1.52
C SER A 218 4.15 -12.19 2.32
N GLY A 219 4.97 -11.22 2.72
CA GLY A 219 4.56 -10.08 3.55
C GLY A 219 3.53 -9.15 2.88
N GLU A 220 3.44 -9.16 1.54
CA GLU A 220 2.44 -8.43 0.78
C GLU A 220 1.00 -8.84 1.12
N ILE A 221 0.78 -10.06 1.58
CA ILE A 221 -0.53 -10.57 1.98
C ILE A 221 -1.11 -9.73 3.13
N PHE A 222 -0.29 -9.39 4.13
CA PHE A 222 -0.74 -8.58 5.27
C PHE A 222 -1.15 -7.18 4.83
N SER A 223 -0.32 -6.50 4.06
CA SER A 223 -0.59 -5.15 3.57
C SER A 223 -1.84 -5.10 2.69
N ASN A 224 -1.98 -6.04 1.75
CA ASN A 224 -3.13 -6.11 0.85
C ASN A 224 -4.42 -6.60 1.56
N ALA A 225 -4.32 -7.16 2.77
CA ALA A 225 -5.46 -7.46 3.63
C ALA A 225 -5.83 -6.31 4.60
N GLY A 226 -5.12 -5.18 4.54
CA GLY A 226 -5.44 -3.96 5.29
C GLY A 226 -4.66 -3.76 6.59
N SER A 227 -3.56 -4.50 6.84
CA SER A 227 -2.69 -4.24 8.00
C SER A 227 -2.04 -2.86 7.95
N THR A 228 -1.53 -2.39 9.08
CA THR A 228 -0.63 -1.24 9.13
C THR A 228 0.75 -1.62 8.59
N ILE A 229 1.61 -0.61 8.35
CA ILE A 229 3.00 -0.81 7.90
C ILE A 229 3.81 -1.54 8.97
N VAL A 230 3.63 -1.16 10.23
CA VAL A 230 4.27 -1.80 11.40
C VAL A 230 3.84 -3.26 11.52
N GLU A 231 2.56 -3.56 11.40
CA GLU A 231 2.02 -4.92 11.46
C GLU A 231 2.57 -5.80 10.34
N ALA A 232 2.53 -5.32 9.09
CA ALA A 232 3.06 -6.05 7.95
C ALA A 232 4.55 -6.40 8.13
N LEU A 233 5.34 -5.46 8.64
CA LEU A 233 6.75 -5.69 8.93
C LEU A 233 6.95 -6.71 10.05
N ALA A 234 6.29 -6.53 11.19
CA ALA A 234 6.45 -7.39 12.37
C ALA A 234 6.02 -8.84 12.09
N PHE A 235 4.88 -9.03 11.41
CA PHE A 235 4.39 -10.35 11.03
C PHE A 235 5.32 -11.04 10.02
N SER A 236 5.87 -10.29 9.07
CA SER A 236 6.86 -10.82 8.13
C SER A 236 8.13 -11.26 8.83
N LEU A 237 8.64 -10.45 9.78
CA LEU A 237 9.83 -10.79 10.56
C LEU A 237 9.60 -12.01 11.44
N ALA A 238 8.43 -12.12 12.10
CA ALA A 238 8.06 -13.26 12.92
C ALA A 238 7.92 -14.55 12.09
N ALA A 239 7.30 -14.49 10.91
CA ALA A 239 7.26 -15.63 10.00
C ALA A 239 8.66 -16.04 9.52
N GLY A 240 9.50 -15.08 9.16
CA GLY A 240 10.91 -15.33 8.82
C GLY A 240 11.70 -15.97 9.96
N HIS A 241 11.47 -15.54 11.20
CA HIS A 241 12.08 -16.10 12.41
C HIS A 241 11.60 -17.53 12.66
N ASP A 242 10.31 -17.82 12.52
CA ASP A 242 9.76 -19.19 12.65
C ASP A 242 10.44 -20.16 11.65
N TYR A 243 10.69 -19.70 10.40
CA TYR A 243 11.47 -20.48 9.44
C TYR A 243 12.91 -20.71 9.88
N LEU A 244 13.58 -19.72 10.48
CA LEU A 244 14.94 -19.89 10.99
C LEU A 244 14.98 -20.96 12.08
N VAL A 245 14.09 -20.86 13.08
CA VAL A 245 14.02 -21.81 14.20
C VAL A 245 13.80 -23.22 13.68
N ARG A 246 12.80 -23.43 12.83
CA ARG A 246 12.49 -24.76 12.27
C ARG A 246 13.64 -25.37 11.48
N LEU A 247 14.33 -24.55 10.65
CA LEU A 247 15.49 -25.05 9.92
C LEU A 247 16.65 -25.42 10.85
N MET A 248 16.89 -24.63 11.90
CA MET A 248 17.92 -24.95 12.90
C MET A 248 17.58 -26.22 13.68
N ASP A 249 16.33 -26.44 14.05
CA ASP A 249 15.85 -27.68 14.68
C ASP A 249 16.04 -28.90 13.78
N MET A 250 16.06 -28.70 12.46
CA MET A 250 16.37 -29.72 11.44
C MET A 250 17.88 -29.87 11.15
N GLY A 251 18.74 -29.25 11.96
CA GLY A 251 20.19 -29.37 11.90
C GLY A 251 20.94 -28.43 10.99
N PHE A 252 20.29 -27.38 10.45
CA PHE A 252 21.00 -26.35 9.69
C PHE A 252 21.64 -25.32 10.61
N THR A 253 22.78 -24.79 10.21
CA THR A 253 23.37 -23.61 10.86
C THR A 253 22.54 -22.36 10.54
N ILE A 254 22.68 -21.34 11.40
CA ILE A 254 22.02 -20.04 11.16
C ILE A 254 22.43 -19.44 9.82
N GLU A 255 23.68 -19.62 9.40
CA GLU A 255 24.20 -19.13 8.11
C GLU A 255 23.55 -19.85 6.92
N GLU A 256 23.29 -21.14 7.03
CA GLU A 256 22.62 -21.93 6.00
C GLU A 256 21.15 -21.55 5.91
N ALA A 257 20.45 -21.43 7.03
CA ALA A 257 19.04 -21.10 7.09
C ALA A 257 18.75 -19.67 6.60
N ALA A 258 19.43 -18.67 7.15
CA ALA A 258 19.16 -17.26 6.85
C ALA A 258 19.38 -16.89 5.38
N LYS A 259 20.37 -17.50 4.70
CA LYS A 259 20.63 -17.26 3.27
C LYS A 259 19.56 -17.82 2.34
N LYS A 260 18.69 -18.69 2.81
CA LYS A 260 17.65 -19.33 2.01
C LYS A 260 16.30 -18.63 2.10
N ILE A 261 16.22 -17.54 2.88
CA ILE A 261 15.01 -16.76 3.09
C ILE A 261 15.06 -15.45 2.30
N ARG A 262 13.98 -15.14 1.61
CA ARG A 262 13.68 -13.87 0.95
C ARG A 262 12.37 -13.32 1.53
N PHE A 263 12.20 -12.02 1.53
CA PHE A 263 10.97 -11.33 1.93
C PHE A 263 10.36 -10.63 0.73
N SER A 264 9.09 -10.91 0.46
CA SER A 264 8.26 -10.13 -0.46
C SER A 264 7.47 -9.11 0.35
N GLN A 265 7.53 -7.83 -0.02
CA GLN A 265 6.89 -6.73 0.70
C GLN A 265 6.05 -5.88 -0.24
N ALA A 266 4.79 -5.62 0.12
CA ALA A 266 4.01 -4.62 -0.60
C ALA A 266 4.48 -3.21 -0.23
N ILE A 267 4.48 -2.32 -1.22
CA ILE A 267 4.76 -0.89 -1.05
C ILE A 267 3.46 -0.13 -1.23
N THR A 268 3.03 0.55 -0.19
CA THR A 268 1.77 1.31 -0.15
C THR A 268 1.99 2.77 -0.55
N SER A 269 0.92 3.54 -0.57
CA SER A 269 0.96 4.97 -0.96
C SER A 269 1.67 5.89 0.05
N ASN A 270 2.00 5.40 1.25
CA ASN A 270 2.66 6.24 2.27
C ASN A 270 4.17 6.31 2.04
N TYR A 271 4.57 7.19 1.14
CA TYR A 271 5.90 7.29 0.54
C TYR A 271 7.08 7.20 1.53
N PHE A 272 7.10 8.08 2.54
CA PHE A 272 8.21 8.16 3.49
C PHE A 272 8.19 7.04 4.53
N MET A 273 6.99 6.61 4.92
CA MET A 273 6.83 5.48 5.84
C MET A 273 7.32 4.17 5.18
N GLU A 274 7.10 3.99 3.88
CA GLU A 274 7.57 2.81 3.15
C GLU A 274 9.11 2.78 3.03
N ILE A 275 9.74 3.92 2.79
CA ILE A 275 11.20 4.04 2.83
C ILE A 275 11.71 3.63 4.23
N ALA A 276 11.10 4.17 5.28
CA ALA A 276 11.49 3.90 6.66
C ALA A 276 11.21 2.43 7.06
N LYS A 277 10.10 1.82 6.60
CA LYS A 277 9.78 0.39 6.81
C LYS A 277 10.90 -0.51 6.30
N LEU A 278 11.35 -0.29 5.08
CA LEU A 278 12.39 -1.12 4.46
C LEU A 278 13.76 -0.93 5.16
N ARG A 279 14.06 0.27 5.62
CA ARG A 279 15.26 0.57 6.43
C ARG A 279 15.20 -0.12 7.79
N ALA A 280 14.06 0.02 8.50
CA ALA A 280 13.80 -0.64 9.78
C ALA A 280 13.82 -2.16 9.66
N GLY A 281 13.20 -2.72 8.60
CA GLY A 281 13.15 -4.15 8.35
C GLY A 281 14.53 -4.77 8.21
N ARG A 282 15.43 -4.15 7.45
CA ARG A 282 16.81 -4.62 7.31
C ARG A 282 17.56 -4.63 8.64
N MET A 283 17.40 -3.56 9.42
CA MET A 283 18.05 -3.44 10.74
C MET A 283 17.52 -4.48 11.73
N LEU A 284 16.21 -4.66 11.81
CA LEU A 284 15.59 -5.62 12.71
C LEU A 284 15.94 -7.05 12.33
N TRP A 285 15.83 -7.44 11.06
CA TRP A 285 16.24 -8.76 10.58
C TRP A 285 17.70 -9.06 10.86
N ALA A 286 18.57 -8.08 10.62
CA ALA A 286 19.99 -8.23 10.91
C ALA A 286 20.25 -8.53 12.39
N ASN A 287 19.54 -7.87 13.30
CA ASN A 287 19.66 -8.11 14.74
C ASN A 287 19.06 -9.47 15.16
N ILE A 288 17.93 -9.88 14.57
CA ILE A 288 17.33 -11.20 14.80
C ILE A 288 18.34 -12.30 14.45
N VAL A 289 18.89 -12.27 13.25
CA VAL A 289 19.87 -13.28 12.83
C VAL A 289 21.15 -13.20 13.66
N LYS A 290 21.61 -11.98 14.02
CA LYS A 290 22.83 -11.77 14.82
C LYS A 290 22.71 -12.36 16.22
N ALA A 291 21.52 -12.41 16.80
CA ALA A 291 21.28 -13.01 18.12
C ALA A 291 21.66 -14.50 18.18
N TYR A 292 21.70 -15.19 17.05
CA TYR A 292 22.16 -16.58 16.91
C TYR A 292 23.67 -16.72 16.69
N ASN A 293 24.45 -15.64 16.85
CA ASN A 293 25.90 -15.62 16.79
C ASN A 293 26.51 -16.22 15.50
N PRO A 294 26.07 -15.82 14.28
CA PRO A 294 26.72 -16.28 13.06
C PRO A 294 28.19 -15.86 13.03
N ALA A 295 29.05 -16.73 12.46
CA ALA A 295 30.49 -16.47 12.35
C ALA A 295 30.82 -15.21 11.52
N LYS A 296 29.92 -14.84 10.58
CA LYS A 296 30.05 -13.65 9.72
C LYS A 296 28.75 -12.87 9.72
N ASN A 297 28.80 -11.57 9.42
CA ASN A 297 27.59 -10.73 9.32
C ASN A 297 26.84 -10.89 7.98
N CYS A 298 27.43 -11.49 6.96
CA CYS A 298 26.78 -11.65 5.65
C CYS A 298 25.43 -12.38 5.69
N PRO A 299 25.21 -13.42 6.51
CA PRO A 299 23.89 -14.06 6.66
C PRO A 299 22.81 -13.16 7.26
N CYS A 300 23.20 -12.09 7.97
CA CYS A 300 22.25 -11.16 8.58
C CYS A 300 21.59 -10.20 7.57
N LYS A 301 21.94 -10.27 6.29
CA LYS A 301 21.35 -9.43 5.24
C LYS A 301 19.92 -9.87 4.95
N MET A 302 18.98 -8.95 5.06
CA MET A 302 17.60 -9.16 4.61
C MET A 302 17.54 -9.06 3.08
N PHE A 303 17.12 -10.10 2.41
CA PHE A 303 16.90 -10.08 0.96
C PHE A 303 15.45 -9.73 0.68
N THR A 304 15.20 -8.58 0.05
CA THR A 304 13.87 -7.99 -0.10
C THR A 304 13.49 -7.86 -1.57
N HIS A 305 12.38 -8.45 -1.94
CA HIS A 305 11.60 -8.14 -3.12
C HIS A 305 10.49 -7.17 -2.74
N ALA A 306 10.21 -6.18 -3.57
CA ALA A 306 9.11 -5.26 -3.39
C ALA A 306 8.12 -5.36 -4.55
N VAL A 307 6.84 -5.24 -4.23
CA VAL A 307 5.76 -5.14 -5.22
C VAL A 307 4.85 -3.97 -4.84
N THR A 308 4.45 -3.14 -5.79
CA THR A 308 3.51 -2.05 -5.51
C THR A 308 2.15 -2.61 -5.07
N SER A 309 1.56 -2.02 -4.04
CA SER A 309 0.35 -2.54 -3.38
C SER A 309 -0.87 -2.51 -4.30
N THR A 310 -1.70 -3.55 -4.21
CA THR A 310 -3.01 -3.56 -4.86
C THR A 310 -4.09 -2.91 -4.00
N TRP A 311 -3.86 -2.75 -2.68
CA TRP A 311 -4.86 -2.27 -1.74
C TRP A 311 -5.37 -0.85 -2.06
N ASN A 312 -4.50 0.03 -2.54
CA ASN A 312 -4.81 1.43 -2.86
C ASN A 312 -5.13 1.66 -4.34
N GLN A 313 -5.17 0.61 -5.18
CA GLN A 313 -5.63 0.74 -6.57
C GLN A 313 -7.13 0.96 -6.66
N THR A 314 -7.56 1.67 -7.70
CA THR A 314 -8.97 1.95 -8.01
C THR A 314 -9.37 1.35 -9.35
N ALA A 315 -10.63 0.89 -9.44
CA ALA A 315 -11.21 0.39 -10.69
C ALA A 315 -11.83 1.52 -11.52
N TYR A 316 -12.28 2.60 -10.85
CA TYR A 316 -12.62 3.86 -11.50
C TYR A 316 -11.39 4.75 -11.60
N ASP A 317 -11.30 5.55 -12.65
CA ASP A 317 -10.15 6.37 -13.01
C ASP A 317 -8.81 5.58 -12.95
N PRO A 318 -8.76 4.41 -13.64
CA PRO A 318 -7.68 3.44 -13.45
C PRO A 318 -6.30 3.95 -13.89
N TYR A 319 -6.24 4.95 -14.77
CA TYR A 319 -4.96 5.54 -15.18
C TYR A 319 -4.24 6.26 -14.03
N VAL A 320 -4.95 6.68 -12.97
CA VAL A 320 -4.34 7.21 -11.76
C VAL A 320 -3.51 6.15 -11.04
N ASN A 321 -3.80 4.86 -11.24
CA ASN A 321 -2.97 3.78 -10.69
C ASN A 321 -1.55 3.78 -11.26
N MET A 322 -1.31 4.32 -12.47
CA MET A 322 0.05 4.50 -13.00
C MET A 322 0.85 5.50 -12.14
N LEU A 323 0.20 6.58 -11.70
CA LEU A 323 0.82 7.59 -10.82
C LEU A 323 1.11 6.98 -9.43
N ARG A 324 0.15 6.22 -8.87
CA ARG A 324 0.35 5.49 -7.60
C ARG A 324 1.52 4.54 -7.69
N GLY A 325 1.52 3.65 -8.70
CA GLY A 325 2.61 2.70 -8.91
C GLY A 325 3.98 3.37 -9.10
N THR A 326 4.01 4.56 -9.73
CA THR A 326 5.25 5.34 -9.88
C THR A 326 5.77 5.82 -8.53
N THR A 327 4.95 6.44 -7.68
CA THR A 327 5.39 6.94 -6.36
C THR A 327 5.76 5.80 -5.40
N GLU A 328 5.08 4.67 -5.47
CA GLU A 328 5.39 3.46 -4.71
C GLU A 328 6.72 2.84 -5.16
N ALA A 329 6.94 2.74 -6.48
CA ALA A 329 8.21 2.29 -7.03
C ALA A 329 9.39 3.21 -6.66
N MET A 330 9.16 4.52 -6.59
CA MET A 330 10.15 5.48 -6.08
C MET A 330 10.50 5.18 -4.63
N SER A 331 9.53 4.94 -3.75
CA SER A 331 9.79 4.59 -2.34
C SER A 331 10.65 3.34 -2.22
N ALA A 332 10.31 2.28 -2.97
CA ALA A 332 11.05 1.01 -2.97
C ALA A 332 12.49 1.17 -3.47
N SER A 333 12.68 1.89 -4.59
CA SER A 333 13.99 2.08 -5.20
C SER A 333 14.90 2.96 -4.33
N ILE A 334 14.39 4.04 -3.74
CA ILE A 334 15.12 4.88 -2.78
C ILE A 334 15.52 4.08 -1.54
N ALA A 335 14.62 3.23 -1.04
CA ALA A 335 14.90 2.39 0.11
C ALA A 335 15.89 1.24 -0.16
N GLY A 336 16.22 0.94 -1.41
CA GLY A 336 17.28 0.00 -1.77
C GLY A 336 16.88 -1.47 -1.71
N VAL A 337 15.77 -1.84 -2.34
CA VAL A 337 15.31 -3.23 -2.51
C VAL A 337 16.20 -4.02 -3.48
N HIS A 338 16.10 -5.36 -3.47
CA HIS A 338 16.87 -6.22 -4.38
C HIS A 338 16.21 -6.36 -5.74
N SER A 339 14.90 -6.53 -5.74
CA SER A 339 14.07 -6.53 -6.95
C SER A 339 12.76 -5.79 -6.69
N LEU A 340 12.18 -5.25 -7.73
CA LEU A 340 10.95 -4.46 -7.69
C LEU A 340 10.02 -4.92 -8.80
N GLU A 341 8.73 -5.01 -8.51
CA GLU A 341 7.66 -5.21 -9.48
C GLU A 341 6.61 -4.11 -9.33
N VAL A 342 6.30 -3.45 -10.42
CA VAL A 342 5.19 -2.49 -10.48
C VAL A 342 3.92 -3.21 -10.94
N THR A 343 2.89 -3.18 -10.10
CA THR A 343 1.59 -3.75 -10.44
C THR A 343 0.95 -2.98 -11.60
N PRO A 344 0.53 -3.64 -12.67
CA PRO A 344 -0.13 -2.99 -13.81
C PRO A 344 -1.41 -2.25 -13.39
N PHE A 345 -1.66 -1.08 -13.98
CA PHE A 345 -2.71 -0.15 -13.58
C PHE A 345 -4.13 -0.73 -13.69
N ASN A 346 -4.34 -1.69 -14.60
CA ASN A 346 -5.64 -2.32 -14.86
C ASN A 346 -5.90 -3.57 -14.00
N LYS A 347 -4.95 -3.99 -13.17
CA LYS A 347 -5.07 -5.19 -12.30
C LYS A 347 -6.28 -5.12 -11.36
N ALA A 348 -6.77 -3.92 -11.08
CA ALA A 348 -7.93 -3.71 -10.22
C ALA A 348 -9.25 -4.24 -10.80
N TYR A 349 -9.37 -4.43 -12.13
CA TYR A 349 -10.63 -4.75 -12.78
C TYR A 349 -10.53 -5.77 -13.93
N GLU A 350 -9.31 -6.02 -14.46
CA GLU A 350 -9.09 -7.01 -15.53
C GLU A 350 -7.72 -7.68 -15.41
N ASP A 351 -7.50 -8.76 -16.13
CA ASP A 351 -6.18 -9.35 -16.24
C ASP A 351 -5.25 -8.43 -17.03
N PRO A 352 -4.01 -8.20 -16.54
CA PRO A 352 -3.05 -7.35 -17.22
C PRO A 352 -2.77 -7.78 -18.66
N ASN A 353 -2.81 -6.81 -19.56
CA ASN A 353 -2.48 -7.00 -20.96
C ASN A 353 -1.07 -6.49 -21.28
N GLU A 354 -0.60 -6.70 -22.52
CA GLU A 354 0.75 -6.31 -22.94
C GLU A 354 1.02 -4.80 -22.74
N PHE A 355 0.03 -3.95 -22.98
CA PHE A 355 0.17 -2.50 -22.82
C PHE A 355 0.36 -2.13 -21.35
N SER A 356 -0.51 -2.60 -20.46
CA SER A 356 -0.44 -2.28 -19.03
C SER A 356 0.84 -2.83 -18.38
N MET A 357 1.26 -4.04 -18.77
CA MET A 357 2.52 -4.65 -18.32
C MET A 357 3.75 -3.88 -18.82
N ARG A 358 3.70 -3.36 -20.06
CA ARG A 358 4.75 -2.49 -20.61
C ARG A 358 4.87 -1.18 -19.83
N ILE A 359 3.75 -0.55 -19.52
CA ILE A 359 3.74 0.71 -18.74
C ILE A 359 4.33 0.44 -17.34
N ALA A 360 3.91 -0.61 -16.65
CA ALA A 360 4.43 -0.97 -15.33
C ALA A 360 5.96 -1.15 -15.35
N ARG A 361 6.50 -1.91 -16.29
CA ARG A 361 7.95 -2.08 -16.49
C ARG A 361 8.66 -0.76 -16.82
N ASN A 362 8.04 0.08 -17.65
CA ASN A 362 8.65 1.35 -18.04
C ASN A 362 8.77 2.33 -16.86
N VAL A 363 7.94 2.24 -15.84
CA VAL A 363 8.13 3.00 -14.58
C VAL A 363 9.50 2.70 -14.00
N GLU A 364 9.88 1.42 -13.87
CA GLU A 364 11.16 1.04 -13.29
C GLU A 364 12.35 1.42 -14.18
N LEU A 365 12.21 1.24 -15.51
CA LEU A 365 13.22 1.65 -16.48
C LEU A 365 13.47 3.15 -16.43
N LEU A 366 12.41 3.96 -16.34
CA LEU A 366 12.48 5.41 -16.19
C LEU A 366 13.21 5.80 -14.90
N LEU A 367 12.83 5.21 -13.76
CA LEU A 367 13.47 5.47 -12.47
C LEU A 367 14.97 5.13 -12.48
N LYS A 368 15.35 4.06 -13.19
CA LYS A 368 16.73 3.58 -13.26
C LYS A 368 17.58 4.36 -14.27
N HIS A 369 17.06 4.60 -15.49
CA HIS A 369 17.85 5.11 -16.60
C HIS A 369 17.70 6.61 -16.87
N GLU A 370 16.56 7.21 -16.54
CA GLU A 370 16.34 8.64 -16.72
C GLU A 370 16.44 9.41 -15.40
N SER A 371 15.85 8.86 -14.32
CA SER A 371 15.86 9.51 -12.99
C SER A 371 17.09 9.15 -12.15
N HIS A 372 17.88 8.16 -12.58
CA HIS A 372 19.16 7.76 -11.97
C HIS A 372 19.09 7.39 -10.48
N PHE A 373 17.98 6.79 -10.02
CA PHE A 373 17.81 6.38 -8.62
C PHE A 373 18.75 5.25 -8.18
N ASP A 374 19.37 4.55 -9.13
CA ASP A 374 20.32 3.47 -8.90
C ASP A 374 21.76 3.97 -8.58
N GLN A 375 22.04 5.28 -8.76
CA GLN A 375 23.39 5.81 -8.63
C GLN A 375 23.81 6.07 -7.18
N VAL A 376 22.86 6.30 -6.27
CA VAL A 376 23.13 6.63 -4.87
C VAL A 376 22.45 5.63 -3.94
N VAL A 377 23.21 5.13 -2.95
CA VAL A 377 22.69 4.24 -1.91
C VAL A 377 22.10 5.07 -0.79
N ASP A 378 20.86 4.75 -0.37
CA ASP A 378 20.18 5.39 0.75
C ASP A 378 20.20 6.93 0.67
N PRO A 379 19.70 7.55 -0.41
CA PRO A 379 19.69 9.00 -0.54
C PRO A 379 18.82 9.69 0.54
N ALA A 380 17.93 8.95 1.19
CA ALA A 380 17.13 9.41 2.32
C ALA A 380 17.92 9.46 3.65
N GLY A 381 19.10 8.86 3.71
CA GLY A 381 19.95 8.81 4.89
C GLY A 381 20.43 10.20 5.33
N GLY A 382 20.33 10.50 6.63
CA GLY A 382 20.65 11.80 7.22
C GLY A 382 19.48 12.79 7.25
N SER A 383 18.33 12.48 6.62
CA SER A 383 17.09 13.23 6.79
C SER A 383 16.60 13.08 8.22
N TYR A 384 16.44 14.18 8.94
CA TYR A 384 15.91 14.17 10.31
C TYR A 384 14.58 13.42 10.42
N TYR A 385 13.72 13.62 9.43
CA TYR A 385 12.40 12.98 9.36
C TYR A 385 12.50 11.48 9.10
N ILE A 386 13.23 11.06 8.07
CA ILE A 386 13.34 9.63 7.70
C ILE A 386 14.06 8.82 8.77
N GLU A 387 15.09 9.37 9.39
CA GLU A 387 15.80 8.68 10.47
C GLU A 387 14.88 8.45 11.69
N ASN A 388 14.09 9.46 12.07
CA ASN A 388 13.11 9.34 13.16
C ASN A 388 11.97 8.37 12.80
N LEU A 389 11.47 8.38 11.55
CA LEU A 389 10.48 7.40 11.10
C LEU A 389 11.04 5.99 11.14
N THR A 390 12.31 5.80 10.71
CA THR A 390 12.98 4.50 10.74
C THR A 390 13.06 3.96 12.16
N ASP A 391 13.43 4.79 13.12
CA ASP A 391 13.49 4.42 14.54
C ASP A 391 12.11 4.11 15.11
N SER A 392 11.11 4.96 14.85
CA SER A 392 9.75 4.77 15.35
C SER A 392 9.13 3.48 14.83
N ILE A 393 9.25 3.20 13.52
CA ILE A 393 8.76 1.96 12.91
C ILE A 393 9.53 0.76 13.46
N ALA A 394 10.85 0.87 13.64
CA ALA A 394 11.65 -0.21 14.19
C ALA A 394 11.22 -0.56 15.62
N ASN A 395 10.99 0.45 16.46
CA ASN A 395 10.59 0.25 17.86
C ASN A 395 9.20 -0.39 17.96
N GLU A 396 8.21 0.09 17.22
CA GLU A 396 6.86 -0.49 17.27
C GLU A 396 6.79 -1.88 16.63
N ALA A 397 7.50 -2.10 15.51
CA ALA A 397 7.59 -3.42 14.90
C ALA A 397 8.32 -4.43 15.79
N TRP A 398 9.38 -3.99 16.49
CA TRP A 398 10.10 -4.82 17.47
C TRP A 398 9.24 -5.19 18.66
N LYS A 399 8.47 -4.24 19.17
CA LYS A 399 7.52 -4.47 20.26
C LYS A 399 6.47 -5.52 19.86
N LEU A 400 5.88 -5.39 18.68
CA LEU A 400 4.91 -6.37 18.18
C LEU A 400 5.56 -7.73 17.88
N PHE A 401 6.78 -7.74 17.32
CA PHE A 401 7.55 -8.97 17.12
C PHE A 401 7.76 -9.72 18.45
N ARG A 402 8.18 -9.02 19.50
CA ARG A 402 8.35 -9.63 20.83
C ARG A 402 7.03 -10.17 21.40
N GLU A 403 5.93 -9.44 21.23
CA GLU A 403 4.60 -9.91 21.67
C GLU A 403 4.23 -11.23 20.95
N ILE A 404 4.58 -11.39 19.67
CA ILE A 404 4.37 -12.64 18.93
C ILE A 404 5.26 -13.76 19.47
N GLU A 405 6.53 -13.48 19.75
CA GLU A 405 7.45 -14.46 20.32
C GLU A 405 7.01 -14.92 21.74
N GLU A 406 6.52 -14.01 22.57
CA GLU A 406 5.95 -14.31 23.89
C GLU A 406 4.70 -15.22 23.82
N LYS A 407 3.98 -15.21 22.68
CA LYS A 407 2.86 -16.12 22.41
C LYS A 407 3.29 -17.49 21.86
N GLY A 408 4.59 -17.74 21.72
CA GLY A 408 5.15 -18.98 21.18
C GLY A 408 5.53 -18.92 19.70
N GLY A 409 5.76 -17.71 19.17
CA GLY A 409 6.17 -17.46 17.78
C GLY A 409 5.01 -17.30 16.81
N TYR A 410 5.36 -17.14 15.52
CA TYR A 410 4.38 -16.84 14.46
C TYR A 410 3.27 -17.90 14.36
N THR A 411 3.62 -19.19 14.39
CA THR A 411 2.65 -20.28 14.22
C THR A 411 1.62 -20.27 15.35
N ALA A 412 2.05 -20.16 16.61
CA ALA A 412 1.15 -20.13 17.77
C ALA A 412 0.27 -18.85 17.77
N ALA A 413 0.84 -17.71 17.42
CA ALA A 413 0.09 -16.45 17.28
C ALA A 413 -0.94 -16.51 16.13
N TYR A 414 -0.64 -17.22 15.04
CA TYR A 414 -1.61 -17.49 13.98
C TYR A 414 -2.72 -18.42 14.48
N GLU A 415 -2.38 -19.54 15.10
CA GLU A 415 -3.35 -20.56 15.56
C GLU A 415 -4.31 -20.01 16.62
N SER A 416 -3.83 -19.11 17.49
CA SER A 416 -4.68 -18.41 18.47
C SER A 416 -5.60 -17.36 17.85
N GLY A 417 -5.49 -17.05 16.55
CA GLY A 417 -6.26 -16.00 15.88
C GLY A 417 -5.67 -14.59 16.02
N PHE A 418 -4.66 -14.40 16.86
CA PHE A 418 -4.09 -13.07 17.17
C PHE A 418 -3.71 -12.25 15.94
N ILE A 419 -3.01 -12.86 14.98
CA ILE A 419 -2.57 -12.18 13.75
C ILE A 419 -3.78 -11.73 12.91
N VAL A 420 -4.72 -12.65 12.70
CA VAL A 420 -5.89 -12.39 11.83
C VAL A 420 -6.83 -11.36 12.43
N GLU A 421 -7.10 -11.44 13.74
CA GLU A 421 -7.95 -10.46 14.44
C GLU A 421 -7.34 -9.07 14.39
N ARG A 422 -6.02 -8.96 14.58
CA ARG A 422 -5.32 -7.68 14.54
C ARG A 422 -5.36 -7.03 13.16
N VAL A 423 -5.09 -7.80 12.10
CA VAL A 423 -5.20 -7.31 10.71
C VAL A 423 -6.65 -6.90 10.39
N LYS A 424 -7.66 -7.67 10.80
CA LYS A 424 -9.07 -7.33 10.61
C LYS A 424 -9.46 -6.04 11.33
N ALA A 425 -8.94 -5.82 12.54
CA ALA A 425 -9.18 -4.58 13.28
C ALA A 425 -8.57 -3.36 12.57
N SER A 426 -7.33 -3.48 12.07
CA SER A 426 -6.66 -2.43 11.30
C SER A 426 -7.38 -2.15 9.98
N ALA A 427 -7.84 -3.18 9.27
CA ALA A 427 -8.64 -3.07 8.05
C ALA A 427 -9.96 -2.31 8.31
N ALA A 428 -10.68 -2.66 9.38
CA ALA A 428 -11.92 -1.98 9.75
C ALA A 428 -11.69 -0.49 10.11
N ALA A 429 -10.57 -0.16 10.75
CA ALA A 429 -10.19 1.21 11.03
C ALA A 429 -9.89 2.01 9.75
N LYS A 430 -9.17 1.42 8.80
CA LYS A 430 -8.92 2.01 7.47
C LYS A 430 -10.22 2.21 6.68
N ASP A 431 -11.10 1.22 6.66
CA ASP A 431 -12.41 1.33 5.99
C ASP A 431 -13.24 2.49 6.56
N LYS A 432 -13.25 2.65 7.87
CA LYS A 432 -13.91 3.79 8.53
C LYS A 432 -13.27 5.12 8.14
N ASN A 433 -11.95 5.19 8.07
CA ASN A 433 -11.25 6.41 7.64
C ASN A 433 -11.58 6.76 6.17
N ILE A 434 -11.65 5.77 5.30
CA ILE A 434 -12.06 5.97 3.89
C ILE A 434 -13.52 6.40 3.81
N ALA A 435 -14.44 5.74 4.53
CA ALA A 435 -15.86 6.07 4.55
C ALA A 435 -16.12 7.50 5.04
N THR A 436 -15.27 8.04 5.94
CA THR A 436 -15.37 9.38 6.51
C THR A 436 -14.41 10.40 5.88
N ARG A 437 -13.73 10.06 4.79
CA ARG A 437 -12.71 10.91 4.13
C ARG A 437 -11.54 11.37 5.02
N ARG A 438 -11.28 10.69 6.12
CA ARG A 438 -10.04 10.89 6.90
C ARG A 438 -8.83 10.33 6.17
N GLU A 439 -9.04 9.30 5.36
CA GLU A 439 -8.09 8.77 4.40
C GLU A 439 -8.68 8.90 3.00
N ILE A 440 -7.91 9.54 2.10
CA ILE A 440 -8.37 9.84 0.75
C ILE A 440 -7.83 8.80 -0.22
N LEU A 441 -8.74 8.22 -1.00
CA LEU A 441 -8.45 7.48 -2.21
C LEU A 441 -8.96 8.30 -3.39
N LEU A 442 -8.04 8.97 -4.06
CA LEU A 442 -8.33 9.88 -5.18
C LEU A 442 -9.12 9.14 -6.26
N GLY A 443 -10.19 9.76 -6.75
CA GLY A 443 -11.08 9.15 -7.75
C GLY A 443 -12.18 8.27 -7.15
N ALA A 444 -12.02 7.77 -5.91
CA ALA A 444 -13.01 6.93 -5.24
C ALA A 444 -13.88 7.72 -4.24
N ASN A 445 -13.31 8.16 -3.12
CA ASN A 445 -14.04 8.87 -2.07
C ASN A 445 -13.83 10.40 -2.10
N GLN A 446 -12.93 10.88 -2.95
CA GLN A 446 -12.64 12.31 -3.16
C GLN A 446 -12.13 12.53 -4.59
N TYR A 447 -12.46 13.68 -5.16
CA TYR A 447 -12.07 14.07 -6.54
C TYR A 447 -12.42 13.02 -7.60
N PRO A 448 -13.67 12.50 -7.64
CA PRO A 448 -14.06 11.54 -8.65
C PRO A 448 -14.07 12.18 -10.04
N ASN A 449 -13.84 11.38 -11.07
CA ASN A 449 -14.11 11.83 -12.43
C ASN A 449 -15.62 11.91 -12.63
N PHE A 450 -16.16 13.12 -12.84
CA PHE A 450 -17.60 13.42 -12.88
C PHE A 450 -18.30 12.86 -14.11
N THR A 451 -17.55 12.59 -15.17
CA THR A 451 -18.09 12.14 -16.47
C THR A 451 -17.85 10.67 -16.75
N GLU A 452 -17.08 9.99 -15.89
CA GLU A 452 -16.77 8.58 -16.07
C GLU A 452 -17.97 7.70 -15.70
N VAL A 453 -18.25 6.74 -16.57
CA VAL A 453 -19.23 5.67 -16.37
C VAL A 453 -18.49 4.33 -16.54
N ALA A 454 -18.84 3.35 -15.74
CA ALA A 454 -18.21 2.03 -15.80
C ALA A 454 -18.31 1.40 -17.19
N GLY A 455 -17.19 0.96 -17.74
CA GLY A 455 -17.15 0.15 -18.94
C GLY A 455 -17.71 -1.26 -18.71
N LYS A 456 -17.88 -2.03 -19.77
CA LYS A 456 -18.38 -3.41 -19.70
C LYS A 456 -17.39 -4.36 -19.00
N GLU A 457 -16.12 -4.03 -19.04
CA GLU A 457 -15.00 -4.78 -18.44
C GLU A 457 -15.04 -4.76 -16.91
N LEU A 458 -15.60 -3.71 -16.28
CA LEU A 458 -15.73 -3.65 -14.84
C LEU A 458 -16.89 -4.54 -14.36
N THR A 459 -16.55 -5.67 -13.76
CA THR A 459 -17.52 -6.65 -13.26
C THR A 459 -17.88 -6.38 -11.79
N GLU A 460 -19.05 -6.89 -11.33
CA GLU A 460 -19.43 -6.85 -9.92
C GLU A 460 -18.41 -7.58 -9.04
N ALA A 461 -17.86 -8.69 -9.53
CA ALA A 461 -16.83 -9.44 -8.83
C ALA A 461 -15.59 -8.60 -8.55
N ALA A 462 -15.18 -7.71 -9.46
CA ALA A 462 -14.02 -6.84 -9.30
C ALA A 462 -14.20 -5.80 -8.18
N VAL A 463 -15.43 -5.43 -7.83
CA VAL A 463 -15.75 -4.43 -6.79
C VAL A 463 -16.36 -5.05 -5.53
N THR A 464 -16.65 -6.36 -5.55
CA THR A 464 -17.17 -7.06 -4.37
C THR A 464 -16.02 -7.43 -3.44
N ARG A 465 -16.11 -6.98 -2.19
CA ARG A 465 -15.11 -7.32 -1.18
C ARG A 465 -15.11 -8.82 -0.91
N PRO A 466 -13.96 -9.49 -1.01
CA PRO A 466 -13.85 -10.90 -0.65
C PRO A 466 -14.13 -11.12 0.84
N VAL A 467 -14.84 -12.18 1.16
CA VAL A 467 -15.13 -12.57 2.55
C VAL A 467 -14.05 -13.53 3.04
N SER A 468 -13.45 -13.23 4.17
CA SER A 468 -12.55 -14.16 4.87
C SER A 468 -13.34 -14.98 5.89
N GLU A 469 -13.17 -16.31 5.87
CA GLU A 469 -13.82 -17.23 6.81
C GLU A 469 -12.81 -17.74 7.82
N GLY A 470 -13.24 -17.87 9.08
CA GLY A 470 -12.39 -18.40 10.16
C GLY A 470 -11.09 -17.61 10.34
N ASN A 471 -10.00 -18.34 10.51
CA ASN A 471 -8.66 -17.78 10.74
C ASN A 471 -7.92 -17.47 9.41
N THR A 472 -8.60 -16.78 8.49
CA THR A 472 -8.02 -16.37 7.19
C THR A 472 -8.14 -14.87 6.96
N LEU A 473 -7.34 -14.37 6.02
CA LEU A 473 -7.36 -13.01 5.50
C LEU A 473 -7.76 -13.04 4.02
N ALA A 474 -8.49 -12.04 3.58
CA ALA A 474 -8.80 -11.84 2.17
C ALA A 474 -8.23 -10.50 1.72
N PRO A 475 -7.23 -10.48 0.84
CA PRO A 475 -6.76 -9.25 0.20
C PRO A 475 -7.91 -8.53 -0.49
N TYR A 476 -7.98 -7.21 -0.35
CA TYR A 476 -9.03 -6.36 -0.93
C TYR A 476 -8.49 -4.98 -1.27
N ARG A 477 -9.27 -4.16 -1.97
CA ARG A 477 -8.94 -2.77 -2.27
C ARG A 477 -9.77 -1.82 -1.40
N GLY A 478 -9.13 -0.81 -0.83
CA GLY A 478 -9.80 0.17 0.04
C GLY A 478 -10.94 0.94 -0.64
N SER A 479 -10.92 1.04 -1.97
CA SER A 479 -11.94 1.71 -2.80
C SER A 479 -13.22 0.90 -3.03
N MET A 480 -13.20 -0.42 -2.83
CA MET A 480 -14.27 -1.34 -3.28
C MET A 480 -15.67 -0.94 -2.83
N ALA A 481 -15.84 -0.43 -1.61
CA ALA A 481 -17.16 -0.06 -1.10
C ALA A 481 -17.79 1.13 -1.88
N PHE A 482 -16.97 2.12 -2.25
CA PHE A 482 -17.41 3.24 -3.10
C PHE A 482 -17.60 2.80 -4.55
N GLU A 483 -16.73 1.97 -5.06
CA GLU A 483 -16.81 1.45 -6.42
C GLU A 483 -18.03 0.57 -6.64
N ALA A 484 -18.36 -0.30 -5.69
CA ALA A 484 -19.57 -1.12 -5.74
C ALA A 484 -20.85 -0.26 -5.76
N MET A 485 -20.87 0.79 -4.90
CA MET A 485 -21.98 1.74 -4.87
C MET A 485 -22.12 2.49 -6.21
N ARG A 486 -21.01 2.99 -6.76
CA ARG A 486 -20.98 3.71 -8.03
C ARG A 486 -21.38 2.80 -9.20
N LEU A 487 -20.87 1.58 -9.25
CA LEU A 487 -21.22 0.60 -10.28
C LEU A 487 -22.69 0.25 -10.27
N HIS A 488 -23.28 0.16 -9.06
CA HIS A 488 -24.72 -0.06 -8.92
C HIS A 488 -25.53 1.08 -9.55
N VAL A 489 -25.14 2.33 -9.32
CA VAL A 489 -25.76 3.52 -9.94
C VAL A 489 -25.60 3.49 -11.46
N ASP A 490 -24.39 3.26 -11.97
CA ASP A 490 -24.10 3.22 -13.41
C ASP A 490 -24.95 2.16 -14.15
N ARG A 491 -25.28 1.04 -13.46
CA ARG A 491 -26.04 -0.09 -14.02
C ARG A 491 -27.55 -0.05 -13.74
N SER A 492 -28.00 0.86 -12.87
CA SER A 492 -29.40 0.96 -12.48
C SER A 492 -30.32 1.41 -13.63
N GLY A 493 -29.76 1.91 -14.73
CA GLY A 493 -30.50 2.56 -15.81
C GLY A 493 -31.05 3.94 -15.44
N LYS A 494 -30.84 4.39 -14.18
CA LYS A 494 -31.19 5.72 -13.69
C LYS A 494 -29.97 6.63 -13.77
N ALA A 495 -30.19 7.92 -13.93
CA ALA A 495 -29.12 8.93 -13.95
C ALA A 495 -29.45 10.01 -12.91
N PRO A 496 -29.33 9.68 -11.61
CA PRO A 496 -29.73 10.59 -10.54
C PRO A 496 -28.90 11.87 -10.59
N LYS A 497 -29.54 13.01 -10.23
CA LYS A 497 -28.94 14.32 -10.29
C LYS A 497 -29.01 15.02 -8.94
N ALA A 498 -27.94 15.75 -8.60
CA ALA A 498 -27.89 16.67 -7.48
C ALA A 498 -27.64 18.09 -7.99
N PHE A 499 -28.54 18.99 -7.65
CA PHE A 499 -28.53 20.39 -8.07
C PHE A 499 -27.99 21.27 -6.95
N MET A 500 -26.95 22.07 -7.23
CA MET A 500 -26.36 23.00 -6.26
C MET A 500 -27.12 24.33 -6.31
N LEU A 501 -27.96 24.58 -5.31
CA LEU A 501 -28.65 25.86 -5.15
C LEU A 501 -27.74 26.80 -4.34
N THR A 502 -27.02 27.68 -5.05
CA THR A 502 -26.05 28.61 -4.48
C THR A 502 -26.70 29.97 -4.22
N CYS A 503 -26.68 30.45 -2.98
CA CYS A 503 -27.25 31.73 -2.56
C CYS A 503 -26.45 32.35 -1.38
N GLY A 504 -26.77 33.59 -1.02
CA GLY A 504 -26.12 34.30 0.09
C GLY A 504 -24.69 34.76 -0.23
N SER A 505 -23.74 34.48 0.65
CA SER A 505 -22.33 34.84 0.44
C SER A 505 -21.70 34.04 -0.70
N LEU A 506 -21.29 34.70 -1.77
CA LEU A 506 -20.73 34.07 -2.97
C LEU A 506 -19.54 33.13 -2.68
N ALA A 507 -18.61 33.55 -1.81
CA ALA A 507 -17.43 32.76 -1.49
C ALA A 507 -17.79 31.47 -0.75
N MET A 508 -18.69 31.56 0.24
CA MET A 508 -19.15 30.42 1.01
C MET A 508 -20.05 29.50 0.17
N ALA A 509 -20.96 30.07 -0.63
CA ALA A 509 -21.82 29.30 -1.52
C ALA A 509 -21.01 28.45 -2.51
N ARG A 510 -19.95 29.01 -3.11
CA ARG A 510 -19.03 28.27 -3.99
C ARG A 510 -18.26 27.17 -3.28
N ALA A 511 -17.72 27.45 -2.09
CA ALA A 511 -17.00 26.44 -1.30
C ALA A 511 -17.92 25.27 -0.93
N ARG A 512 -19.17 25.55 -0.53
CA ARG A 512 -20.18 24.55 -0.20
C ARG A 512 -20.62 23.75 -1.44
N ALA A 513 -20.80 24.41 -2.59
CA ALA A 513 -21.13 23.75 -3.84
C ALA A 513 -20.01 22.80 -4.28
N GLN A 514 -18.75 23.26 -4.25
CA GLN A 514 -17.61 22.41 -4.62
C GLN A 514 -17.50 21.18 -3.71
N PHE A 515 -17.68 21.34 -2.39
CA PHE A 515 -17.72 20.23 -1.44
C PHE A 515 -18.84 19.25 -1.80
N SER A 516 -20.06 19.74 -2.07
CA SER A 516 -21.24 18.95 -2.37
C SER A 516 -21.12 18.22 -3.71
N CYS A 517 -20.58 18.88 -4.75
CA CYS A 517 -20.30 18.24 -6.04
C CYS A 517 -19.38 17.04 -5.87
N ASN A 518 -18.26 17.18 -5.16
CA ASN A 518 -17.37 16.08 -4.87
C ASN A 518 -18.05 14.99 -4.03
N PHE A 519 -18.95 15.38 -3.11
CA PHE A 519 -19.66 14.44 -2.25
C PHE A 519 -20.57 13.50 -3.05
N PHE A 520 -21.46 14.07 -3.85
CA PHE A 520 -22.45 13.29 -4.60
C PHE A 520 -21.84 12.53 -5.80
N ALA A 521 -20.85 13.12 -6.46
CA ALA A 521 -20.19 12.48 -7.59
C ALA A 521 -19.42 11.20 -7.21
N CYS A 522 -19.02 11.02 -5.94
CA CYS A 522 -18.43 9.75 -5.47
C CYS A 522 -19.36 8.55 -5.61
N ALA A 523 -20.68 8.76 -5.66
CA ALA A 523 -21.68 7.73 -5.92
C ALA A 523 -22.09 7.63 -7.41
N GLY A 524 -21.47 8.41 -8.32
CA GLY A 524 -21.92 8.48 -9.71
C GLY A 524 -23.16 9.33 -9.92
N ILE A 525 -23.63 10.08 -8.90
CA ILE A 525 -24.73 11.02 -9.02
C ILE A 525 -24.24 12.22 -9.86
N LYS A 526 -24.97 12.55 -10.92
CA LYS A 526 -24.63 13.69 -11.78
C LYS A 526 -24.85 15.00 -11.05
N VAL A 527 -23.84 15.85 -11.02
CA VAL A 527 -23.91 17.15 -10.33
C VAL A 527 -24.21 18.27 -11.31
N ILE A 528 -25.13 19.15 -10.93
CA ILE A 528 -25.47 20.36 -11.67
C ILE A 528 -24.96 21.52 -10.83
N ASP A 529 -23.78 22.03 -11.21
CA ASP A 529 -23.14 23.16 -10.53
C ASP A 529 -23.55 24.46 -11.22
N ASN A 530 -24.03 25.40 -10.42
CA ASN A 530 -24.54 26.68 -10.90
C ASN A 530 -23.65 27.80 -10.40
N THR A 531 -23.59 28.86 -11.17
CA THR A 531 -22.74 30.02 -10.86
C THR A 531 -23.19 30.74 -9.59
N PHE A 532 -24.43 31.18 -9.52
CA PHE A 532 -25.04 31.84 -8.35
C PHE A 532 -26.46 32.30 -8.72
N PHE A 533 -27.39 32.21 -7.79
CA PHE A 533 -28.75 32.70 -7.94
C PHE A 533 -28.97 34.03 -7.20
N LYS A 534 -29.65 34.98 -7.83
CA LYS A 534 -29.95 36.27 -7.23
C LYS A 534 -31.04 36.19 -6.18
N SER A 535 -31.95 35.23 -6.30
CA SER A 535 -32.96 34.93 -5.31
C SER A 535 -33.16 33.42 -5.13
N ILE A 536 -33.75 33.02 -4.00
CA ILE A 536 -34.09 31.62 -3.69
C ILE A 536 -35.13 31.12 -4.67
N GLU A 537 -36.11 31.93 -5.05
CA GLU A 537 -37.16 31.61 -6.01
C GLU A 537 -36.60 31.24 -7.38
N GLU A 538 -35.64 32.04 -7.87
CA GLU A 538 -34.92 31.75 -9.12
C GLU A 538 -34.17 30.39 -9.02
N GLY A 539 -33.48 30.15 -7.91
CA GLY A 539 -32.75 28.92 -7.67
C GLY A 539 -33.65 27.68 -7.60
N VAL A 540 -34.77 27.77 -6.87
CA VAL A 540 -35.74 26.66 -6.75
C VAL A 540 -36.42 26.40 -8.11
N LYS A 541 -36.77 27.44 -8.86
CA LYS A 541 -37.34 27.28 -10.20
C LYS A 541 -36.37 26.50 -11.11
N ALA A 542 -35.10 26.91 -11.15
CA ALA A 542 -34.07 26.23 -11.93
C ALA A 542 -33.85 24.78 -11.47
N ALA A 543 -33.90 24.52 -10.15
CA ALA A 543 -33.80 23.18 -9.60
C ALA A 543 -34.95 22.28 -10.07
N LEU A 544 -36.18 22.77 -10.03
CA LEU A 544 -37.36 22.04 -10.50
C LEU A 544 -37.30 21.77 -12.01
N GLU A 545 -36.88 22.76 -12.82
CA GLU A 545 -36.68 22.60 -14.26
C GLU A 545 -35.62 21.55 -14.60
N SER A 546 -34.58 21.41 -13.77
CA SER A 546 -33.51 20.43 -13.96
C SER A 546 -33.96 18.99 -13.71
N LYS A 547 -35.08 18.78 -13.00
CA LYS A 547 -35.60 17.49 -12.56
C LYS A 547 -34.57 16.71 -11.72
N ALA A 548 -33.79 17.41 -10.89
CA ALA A 548 -32.86 16.79 -9.97
C ALA A 548 -33.60 16.16 -8.79
N GLU A 549 -33.19 14.96 -8.41
CA GLU A 549 -33.73 14.22 -7.26
C GLU A 549 -33.26 14.80 -5.93
N ILE A 550 -32.10 15.47 -5.94
CA ILE A 550 -31.51 16.10 -4.77
C ILE A 550 -31.28 17.59 -5.05
N VAL A 551 -31.69 18.46 -4.13
CA VAL A 551 -31.40 19.90 -4.15
C VAL A 551 -30.57 20.25 -2.94
N VAL A 552 -29.35 20.73 -3.16
CA VAL A 552 -28.39 21.06 -2.11
C VAL A 552 -28.32 22.58 -1.94
N VAL A 553 -28.77 23.08 -0.78
CA VAL A 553 -28.64 24.51 -0.45
C VAL A 553 -27.20 24.77 -0.02
N CYS A 554 -26.54 25.66 -0.78
CA CYS A 554 -25.14 26.06 -0.59
C CYS A 554 -25.08 27.54 -0.25
N ALA A 555 -24.92 27.86 1.03
CA ALA A 555 -24.87 29.20 1.59
C ALA A 555 -23.87 29.31 2.74
N SER A 556 -23.78 30.48 3.41
CA SER A 556 -23.03 30.59 4.66
C SER A 556 -23.84 30.00 5.82
N ASP A 557 -23.17 29.70 6.94
CA ASP A 557 -23.85 29.16 8.12
C ASP A 557 -24.91 30.11 8.67
N ASP A 558 -24.71 31.44 8.55
CA ASP A 558 -25.64 32.47 8.97
C ASP A 558 -26.88 32.60 8.07
N ASP A 559 -26.73 32.33 6.77
CA ASP A 559 -27.79 32.41 5.76
C ASP A 559 -28.79 31.24 5.86
N TYR A 560 -28.41 30.09 6.42
CA TYR A 560 -29.25 28.89 6.41
C TYR A 560 -30.53 29.01 7.23
N ALA A 561 -30.55 29.83 8.30
CA ALA A 561 -31.74 30.02 9.13
C ALA A 561 -32.93 30.56 8.32
N GLU A 562 -32.67 31.36 7.28
CA GLU A 562 -33.69 31.94 6.40
C GLU A 562 -33.82 31.14 5.09
N ALA A 563 -32.68 30.81 4.48
CA ALA A 563 -32.64 30.20 3.17
C ALA A 563 -33.22 28.78 3.13
N ALA A 564 -32.89 27.93 4.10
CA ALA A 564 -33.30 26.52 4.06
C ALA A 564 -34.81 26.32 4.23
N PRO A 565 -35.52 27.00 5.18
CA PRO A 565 -36.98 26.94 5.28
C PRO A 565 -37.68 27.44 4.03
N LYS A 566 -37.21 28.55 3.44
CA LYS A 566 -37.78 29.11 2.22
C LYS A 566 -37.62 28.20 1.02
N VAL A 567 -36.45 27.54 0.87
CA VAL A 567 -36.26 26.52 -0.16
C VAL A 567 -37.19 25.34 0.08
N LYS A 568 -37.38 24.89 1.31
CA LYS A 568 -38.29 23.79 1.64
C LYS A 568 -39.73 24.11 1.25
N GLU A 569 -40.21 25.30 1.59
CA GLU A 569 -41.57 25.76 1.25
C GLU A 569 -41.83 25.72 -0.26
N LEU A 570 -40.89 26.28 -1.04
CA LEU A 570 -41.01 26.37 -2.49
C LEU A 570 -40.78 25.03 -3.22
N LEU A 571 -39.88 24.19 -2.71
CA LEU A 571 -39.54 22.90 -3.27
C LEU A 571 -40.63 21.84 -3.01
N GLY A 572 -41.21 21.89 -1.80
CA GLY A 572 -42.15 20.85 -1.31
C GLY A 572 -41.47 19.48 -1.29
N ASP A 573 -42.21 18.44 -1.63
CA ASP A 573 -41.75 17.03 -1.68
C ASP A 573 -41.23 16.62 -3.09
N LYS A 574 -40.94 17.57 -3.96
CA LYS A 574 -40.55 17.29 -5.36
C LYS A 574 -39.10 16.82 -5.50
N ALA A 575 -38.24 17.08 -4.51
CA ALA A 575 -36.86 16.61 -4.44
C ALA A 575 -36.40 16.53 -2.99
N ILE A 576 -35.35 15.75 -2.74
CA ILE A 576 -34.71 15.64 -1.44
C ILE A 576 -33.93 16.93 -1.16
N LEU A 577 -34.33 17.67 -0.14
CA LEU A 577 -33.63 18.87 0.31
C LEU A 577 -32.45 18.50 1.18
N VAL A 578 -31.27 19.02 0.88
CA VAL A 578 -30.01 18.82 1.62
C VAL A 578 -29.39 20.18 1.93
N VAL A 579 -28.88 20.37 3.16
CA VAL A 579 -28.11 21.55 3.57
C VAL A 579 -26.62 21.22 3.60
N ALA A 580 -25.82 22.02 2.89
CA ALA A 580 -24.38 21.82 2.83
C ALA A 580 -23.68 22.55 4.00
N GLY A 581 -23.69 21.96 5.18
CA GLY A 581 -23.08 22.54 6.38
C GLY A 581 -23.54 21.86 7.65
N ALA A 582 -23.09 22.40 8.79
CA ALA A 582 -23.57 22.09 10.12
C ALA A 582 -23.73 23.41 10.88
N PRO A 583 -24.71 24.26 10.46
CA PRO A 583 -24.92 25.59 11.07
C PRO A 583 -25.38 25.50 12.52
N ALA A 584 -25.18 26.56 13.28
CA ALA A 584 -25.66 26.64 14.68
C ALA A 584 -27.19 26.50 14.80
N CYS A 585 -27.92 26.94 13.75
CA CYS A 585 -29.40 26.81 13.66
C CYS A 585 -29.89 25.41 13.22
N MET A 586 -29.01 24.40 13.14
CA MET A 586 -29.40 23.05 12.73
C MET A 586 -30.56 22.47 13.55
N PRO A 587 -30.61 22.60 14.90
CA PRO A 587 -31.75 22.09 15.69
C PRO A 587 -33.08 22.73 15.32
N GLU A 588 -33.09 24.05 15.03
CA GLU A 588 -34.28 24.79 14.60
C GLU A 588 -34.74 24.34 13.20
N LEU A 589 -33.79 24.06 12.31
CA LEU A 589 -34.07 23.53 10.96
C LEU A 589 -34.63 22.10 11.05
N GLU A 590 -34.09 21.28 11.94
CA GLU A 590 -34.61 19.91 12.19
C GLU A 590 -36.03 19.95 12.73
N ALA A 591 -36.36 20.86 13.65
CA ALA A 591 -37.71 21.07 14.17
C ALA A 591 -38.71 21.47 13.06
N GLN A 592 -38.24 22.14 12.03
CA GLN A 592 -39.01 22.48 10.83
C GLN A 592 -39.05 21.34 9.80
N GLY A 593 -38.45 20.16 10.13
CA GLY A 593 -38.44 18.98 9.29
C GLY A 593 -37.38 18.99 8.18
N ILE A 594 -36.33 19.81 8.27
CA ILE A 594 -35.15 19.76 7.41
C ILE A 594 -34.13 18.86 8.11
N LYS A 595 -33.97 17.61 7.62
CA LYS A 595 -33.23 16.57 8.34
C LYS A 595 -31.92 16.16 7.66
N ASN A 596 -31.67 16.60 6.44
CA ASN A 596 -30.53 16.16 5.64
C ASN A 596 -29.45 17.22 5.64
N PHE A 597 -28.32 16.90 6.27
CA PHE A 597 -27.13 17.77 6.34
C PHE A 597 -25.91 17.00 5.89
N ILE A 598 -25.06 17.62 5.08
CA ILE A 598 -23.75 17.07 4.67
C ILE A 598 -22.64 18.05 5.06
N ASN A 599 -21.59 17.53 5.70
CA ASN A 599 -20.46 18.34 6.15
C ASN A 599 -19.19 17.50 6.25
N VAL A 600 -18.07 18.09 6.63
CA VAL A 600 -16.76 17.44 6.74
C VAL A 600 -16.68 16.30 7.77
N LYS A 601 -17.68 16.16 8.65
CA LYS A 601 -17.77 15.08 9.64
C LYS A 601 -18.72 13.96 9.19
N SER A 602 -19.42 14.11 8.06
CA SER A 602 -20.36 13.12 7.54
C SER A 602 -19.62 11.81 7.20
N ASN A 603 -20.27 10.67 7.47
CA ASN A 603 -19.88 9.41 6.89
C ASN A 603 -20.35 9.39 5.44
N VAL A 604 -19.46 9.71 4.51
CA VAL A 604 -19.78 9.92 3.11
C VAL A 604 -20.40 8.66 2.48
N LEU A 605 -19.83 7.50 2.75
CA LEU A 605 -20.30 6.23 2.20
C LEU A 605 -21.75 5.91 2.64
N GLU A 606 -22.01 5.97 3.94
CA GLU A 606 -23.34 5.63 4.47
C GLU A 606 -24.38 6.68 4.12
N THR A 607 -23.99 7.97 4.09
CA THR A 607 -24.87 9.06 3.67
C THR A 607 -25.27 8.92 2.20
N LEU A 608 -24.32 8.57 1.33
CA LEU A 608 -24.61 8.36 -0.08
C LEU A 608 -25.52 7.14 -0.30
N LYS A 609 -25.27 6.02 0.39
CA LYS A 609 -26.16 4.85 0.36
C LYS A 609 -27.58 5.18 0.80
N PHE A 610 -27.71 6.02 1.84
CA PHE A 610 -29.01 6.49 2.30
C PHE A 610 -29.74 7.24 1.18
N TYR A 611 -29.10 8.21 0.53
CA TYR A 611 -29.74 8.96 -0.58
C TYR A 611 -30.10 8.08 -1.78
N LEU A 612 -29.24 7.14 -2.14
CA LEU A 612 -29.53 6.20 -3.22
C LEU A 612 -30.79 5.37 -2.91
N LYS A 613 -30.91 4.88 -1.67
CA LYS A 613 -32.11 4.14 -1.22
C LYS A 613 -33.37 5.01 -1.27
N GLU A 614 -33.30 6.27 -0.83
CA GLU A 614 -34.42 7.21 -0.91
C GLU A 614 -34.87 7.48 -2.37
N MET A 615 -33.93 7.41 -3.32
CA MET A 615 -34.22 7.54 -4.77
C MET A 615 -34.65 6.19 -5.40
N GLY A 616 -34.73 5.12 -4.64
CA GLY A 616 -35.09 3.78 -5.14
C GLY A 616 -33.99 3.14 -6.02
N ILE A 617 -32.74 3.43 -5.70
CA ILE A 617 -31.55 2.89 -6.37
C ILE A 617 -30.82 1.94 -5.44
#